data_f09772b45fb3b9c28ec7b292624a1b7d
#
_entry.id   f09772b45fb3b9c28ec7b292624a1b7d
#
_cell.length_a   1.000
_cell.length_b   1.000
_cell.length_c   1.000
_cell.angle_alpha   90.00
_cell.angle_beta   90.00
_cell.angle_gamma   90.00
#
_symmetry.space_group_name_H-M   'P 1'
#
loop_
_entity.id
_entity.type
_entity.pdbx_description
1 polymer ?
#
loop_
_entity_poly.entity_id
_entity_poly.type
_entity_poly.pdbx_seq_one_letter_code
_entity_poly.pdbx_strand_id
1 'polypeptide(L)'
;MRREKRIETAPGNMWTKGVEKQKDGFIFTLEAEKDAEASLLLYTKEGVLEIPFLREGRKGSLLSMVVKGICEQPLKYNYKINGEVIQDDYAKILYHTASFGERDENICCGYLEGEFSWSDEEFTPIELCNSVLYKLQVRSFTKSKTSKVRHKGTFQGVQEKIEYLKDLGITGVLLMPAYEYRELQKPCVRGKAGEHPAEEAAADKRINCWGYTEDACYFAPKAAFCATQNPAKEFA
;
A
#
# COMPACT_ATOMS: atom_id res chain seq x y z
N MET A 1 -22.95 16.32 -25.17
CA MET A 1 -23.46 15.22 -24.32
C MET A 1 -22.33 14.19 -24.19
N ARG A 2 -21.63 14.12 -23.05
CA ARG A 2 -20.73 13.00 -22.75
C ARG A 2 -21.61 11.78 -22.51
N ARG A 3 -21.48 10.73 -23.33
CA ARG A 3 -22.10 9.43 -23.06
C ARG A 3 -21.52 8.96 -21.70
N GLU A 4 -22.37 8.82 -20.70
CA GLU A 4 -22.02 8.07 -19.49
C GLU A 4 -21.55 6.69 -19.94
N LYS A 5 -20.27 6.40 -19.74
CA LYS A 5 -19.78 5.06 -20.02
C LYS A 5 -20.38 4.14 -18.97
N ARG A 6 -21.23 3.24 -19.43
CA ARG A 6 -21.85 2.22 -18.59
C ARG A 6 -20.77 1.28 -18.07
N ILE A 7 -20.76 1.03 -16.76
CA ILE A 7 -19.90 0.01 -16.16
C ILE A 7 -20.35 -1.36 -16.68
N GLU A 8 -19.40 -2.12 -17.18
CA GLU A 8 -19.58 -3.51 -17.64
C GLU A 8 -18.64 -4.41 -16.89
N THR A 9 -19.10 -5.61 -16.52
CA THR A 9 -18.32 -6.59 -15.78
C THR A 9 -18.24 -7.91 -16.54
N ALA A 10 -17.12 -8.61 -16.40
CA ALA A 10 -16.89 -9.95 -16.93
C ALA A 10 -15.99 -10.74 -15.99
N PRO A 11 -15.99 -12.08 -16.02
CA PRO A 11 -15.01 -12.89 -15.29
C PRO A 11 -13.57 -12.51 -15.64
N GLY A 12 -12.70 -12.45 -14.65
CA GLY A 12 -11.27 -12.18 -14.84
C GLY A 12 -10.44 -13.45 -15.11
N ASN A 13 -9.14 -13.28 -15.25
CA ASN A 13 -8.21 -14.36 -15.62
C ASN A 13 -7.48 -15.03 -14.45
N MET A 14 -7.50 -14.45 -13.25
CA MET A 14 -6.90 -14.96 -12.00
C MET A 14 -5.35 -15.13 -12.02
N TRP A 15 -4.66 -14.58 -13.02
CA TRP A 15 -3.21 -14.70 -13.11
C TRP A 15 -2.46 -13.81 -12.15
N THR A 16 -3.02 -12.64 -11.86
CA THR A 16 -2.39 -11.61 -11.03
C THR A 16 -3.32 -11.23 -9.89
N LYS A 17 -2.86 -11.28 -8.65
CA LYS A 17 -3.59 -10.77 -7.49
C LYS A 17 -3.50 -9.23 -7.43
N GLY A 18 -4.52 -8.61 -6.86
CA GLY A 18 -4.62 -7.14 -6.82
C GLY A 18 -5.29 -6.58 -8.08
N VAL A 19 -4.93 -5.35 -8.44
CA VAL A 19 -5.46 -4.65 -9.59
C VAL A 19 -4.47 -4.58 -10.75
N GLU A 20 -4.93 -4.88 -11.96
CA GLU A 20 -4.15 -4.79 -13.19
C GLU A 20 -4.92 -4.01 -14.26
N LYS A 21 -4.22 -3.12 -14.99
CA LYS A 21 -4.82 -2.34 -16.09
C LYS A 21 -4.96 -3.20 -17.34
N GLN A 22 -6.10 -3.11 -17.96
CA GLN A 22 -6.40 -3.67 -19.27
C GLN A 22 -6.64 -2.57 -20.29
N LYS A 23 -6.69 -2.92 -21.57
CA LYS A 23 -6.95 -1.95 -22.66
C LYS A 23 -8.17 -1.08 -22.42
N ASP A 24 -9.27 -1.67 -21.93
CA ASP A 24 -10.57 -1.01 -21.79
C ASP A 24 -11.10 -1.00 -20.34
N GLY A 25 -10.24 -1.26 -19.33
CA GLY A 25 -10.68 -1.34 -17.94
C GLY A 25 -9.60 -1.86 -17.01
N PHE A 26 -10.03 -2.51 -15.93
CA PHE A 26 -9.15 -3.09 -14.93
C PHE A 26 -9.61 -4.50 -14.56
N ILE A 27 -8.65 -5.37 -14.26
CA ILE A 27 -8.91 -6.65 -13.60
C ILE A 27 -8.68 -6.45 -12.11
N PHE A 28 -9.61 -6.91 -11.31
CA PHE A 28 -9.50 -6.98 -9.86
C PHE A 28 -9.49 -8.44 -9.44
N THR A 29 -8.49 -8.87 -8.69
CA THR A 29 -8.37 -10.25 -8.23
C THR A 29 -8.05 -10.25 -6.74
N LEU A 30 -8.91 -10.90 -5.96
CA LEU A 30 -8.75 -11.03 -4.52
C LEU A 30 -8.85 -12.49 -4.09
N GLU A 31 -8.37 -12.75 -2.89
CA GLU A 31 -8.52 -14.04 -2.21
C GLU A 31 -9.53 -13.89 -1.05
N ALA A 32 -10.51 -14.77 -1.01
CA ALA A 32 -11.51 -14.82 0.04
C ALA A 32 -11.95 -16.27 0.30
N GLU A 33 -12.51 -16.53 1.46
CA GLU A 33 -13.06 -17.85 1.78
C GLU A 33 -14.07 -18.30 0.70
N LYS A 34 -14.17 -19.64 0.52
CA LYS A 34 -14.90 -20.23 -0.59
C LYS A 34 -16.35 -19.75 -0.72
N ASP A 35 -17.01 -19.51 0.41
CA ASP A 35 -18.43 -19.12 0.45
C ASP A 35 -18.63 -17.63 0.80
N ALA A 36 -17.54 -16.86 0.87
CA ALA A 36 -17.62 -15.44 1.19
C ALA A 36 -18.32 -14.64 0.09
N GLU A 37 -19.20 -13.74 0.48
CA GLU A 37 -19.74 -12.71 -0.39
C GLU A 37 -18.73 -11.59 -0.55
N ALA A 38 -18.39 -11.24 -1.78
CA ALA A 38 -17.41 -10.21 -2.06
C ALA A 38 -17.91 -9.19 -3.09
N SER A 39 -17.60 -7.94 -2.84
CA SER A 39 -17.88 -6.82 -3.73
C SER A 39 -16.65 -5.93 -3.87
N LEU A 40 -16.51 -5.30 -5.04
CA LEU A 40 -15.59 -4.21 -5.29
C LEU A 40 -16.29 -2.89 -4.96
N LEU A 41 -15.65 -2.06 -4.15
CA LEU A 41 -16.09 -0.69 -3.87
C LEU A 41 -15.23 0.27 -4.69
N LEU A 42 -15.81 0.95 -5.65
CA LEU A 42 -15.16 2.02 -6.41
C LEU A 42 -15.56 3.38 -5.85
N TYR A 43 -14.57 4.17 -5.48
CA TYR A 43 -14.79 5.54 -4.99
C TYR A 43 -14.78 6.51 -6.17
N THR A 44 -15.94 7.04 -6.47
CA THR A 44 -16.17 7.99 -7.57
C THR A 44 -16.48 9.38 -7.03
N LYS A 45 -16.52 10.38 -7.90
CA LYS A 45 -16.94 11.74 -7.52
C LYS A 45 -18.41 11.82 -7.11
N GLU A 46 -19.22 10.86 -7.58
CA GLU A 46 -20.66 10.80 -7.31
C GLU A 46 -20.99 9.96 -6.07
N GLY A 47 -20.00 9.27 -5.51
CA GLY A 47 -20.15 8.41 -4.34
C GLY A 47 -19.44 7.07 -4.49
N VAL A 48 -19.84 6.10 -3.68
CA VAL A 48 -19.29 4.75 -3.70
C VAL A 48 -20.16 3.86 -4.57
N LEU A 49 -19.56 3.27 -5.60
CA LEU A 49 -20.19 2.26 -6.43
C LEU A 49 -19.79 0.88 -5.94
N GLU A 50 -20.75 0.09 -5.48
CA GLU A 50 -20.55 -1.30 -5.08
C GLU A 50 -20.87 -2.25 -6.24
N ILE A 51 -19.91 -3.09 -6.62
CA ILE A 51 -20.00 -4.05 -7.71
C ILE A 51 -19.74 -5.45 -7.16
N PRO A 52 -20.75 -6.33 -7.08
CA PRO A 52 -20.55 -7.69 -6.59
C PRO A 52 -19.67 -8.50 -7.55
N PHE A 53 -18.80 -9.35 -6.99
CA PHE A 53 -18.03 -10.28 -7.81
C PHE A 53 -18.92 -11.35 -8.43
N LEU A 54 -18.63 -11.65 -9.71
CA LEU A 54 -19.37 -12.65 -10.45
C LEU A 54 -19.05 -14.06 -9.95
N ARG A 55 -20.05 -14.92 -9.85
CA ARG A 55 -19.86 -16.33 -9.45
C ARG A 55 -18.96 -17.08 -10.43
N GLU A 56 -19.09 -16.80 -11.71
CA GLU A 56 -18.26 -17.36 -12.79
C GLU A 56 -16.81 -16.90 -12.71
N GLY A 57 -16.54 -15.79 -12.03
CA GLY A 57 -15.20 -15.27 -11.73
C GLY A 57 -14.57 -15.89 -10.49
N ARG A 58 -15.15 -16.94 -9.88
CA ARG A 58 -14.62 -17.61 -8.71
C ARG A 58 -13.96 -18.94 -9.07
N LYS A 59 -12.75 -19.17 -8.56
CA LYS A 59 -12.04 -20.45 -8.65
C LYS A 59 -11.37 -20.76 -7.31
N GLY A 60 -11.99 -21.61 -6.52
CA GLY A 60 -11.55 -21.88 -5.14
C GLY A 60 -11.68 -20.65 -4.26
N SER A 61 -10.61 -20.22 -3.64
CA SER A 61 -10.51 -18.98 -2.83
C SER A 61 -10.31 -17.72 -3.67
N LEU A 62 -10.00 -17.82 -4.96
CA LEU A 62 -9.76 -16.68 -5.83
C LEU A 62 -11.05 -16.19 -6.49
N LEU A 63 -11.24 -14.87 -6.47
CA LEU A 63 -12.26 -14.16 -7.23
C LEU A 63 -11.58 -13.18 -8.17
N SER A 64 -11.96 -13.18 -9.43
CA SER A 64 -11.42 -12.26 -10.41
C SER A 64 -12.51 -11.69 -11.30
N MET A 65 -12.48 -10.38 -11.51
CA MET A 65 -13.47 -9.65 -12.29
C MET A 65 -12.80 -8.56 -13.12
N VAL A 66 -13.16 -8.51 -14.41
CA VAL A 66 -12.86 -7.35 -15.27
C VAL A 66 -13.96 -6.33 -15.09
N VAL A 67 -13.58 -5.07 -14.89
CA VAL A 67 -14.50 -3.93 -14.84
C VAL A 67 -14.10 -2.93 -15.92
N LYS A 68 -15.00 -2.68 -16.87
CA LYS A 68 -14.81 -1.71 -17.94
C LYS A 68 -15.61 -0.44 -17.68
N GLY A 69 -15.21 0.64 -18.34
CA GLY A 69 -15.95 1.91 -18.25
C GLY A 69 -15.57 2.78 -17.05
N ILE A 70 -14.58 2.39 -16.24
CA ILE A 70 -14.04 3.23 -15.17
C ILE A 70 -13.37 4.46 -15.79
N CYS A 71 -13.86 5.65 -15.43
CA CYS A 71 -13.37 6.93 -15.95
C CYS A 71 -12.63 7.76 -14.92
N GLU A 72 -12.75 7.43 -13.64
CA GLU A 72 -12.12 8.12 -12.53
C GLU A 72 -10.62 7.93 -12.54
N GLN A 73 -9.91 9.05 -12.36
CA GLN A 73 -8.46 9.08 -12.15
C GLN A 73 -8.16 10.04 -10.97
N PRO A 74 -7.35 9.62 -10.03
CA PRO A 74 -6.78 8.29 -9.86
C PRO A 74 -7.83 7.24 -9.48
N LEU A 75 -7.64 6.00 -9.89
CA LEU A 75 -8.46 4.88 -9.45
C LEU A 75 -8.34 4.72 -7.94
N LYS A 76 -9.50 4.69 -7.24
CA LYS A 76 -9.59 4.44 -5.80
C LYS A 76 -10.61 3.35 -5.54
N TYR A 77 -10.23 2.33 -4.78
CA TYR A 77 -11.08 1.19 -4.50
C TYR A 77 -10.77 0.53 -3.16
N ASN A 78 -11.68 -0.28 -2.68
CA ASN A 78 -11.49 -1.28 -1.64
C ASN A 78 -12.31 -2.52 -1.99
N TYR A 79 -12.15 -3.57 -1.22
CA TYR A 79 -13.05 -4.72 -1.28
C TYR A 79 -14.00 -4.71 -0.10
N LYS A 80 -15.13 -5.38 -0.24
CA LYS A 80 -16.07 -5.65 0.83
C LYS A 80 -16.31 -7.14 0.86
N ILE A 81 -15.98 -7.80 1.98
CA ILE A 81 -16.12 -9.24 2.17
C ILE A 81 -17.03 -9.46 3.38
N ASN A 82 -18.12 -10.22 3.20
CA ASN A 82 -19.10 -10.50 4.25
C ASN A 82 -19.59 -9.25 4.99
N GLY A 83 -19.72 -8.13 4.28
CA GLY A 83 -20.16 -6.85 4.83
C GLY A 83 -19.04 -5.96 5.38
N GLU A 84 -17.83 -6.46 5.59
CA GLU A 84 -16.68 -5.68 6.08
C GLU A 84 -15.86 -5.10 4.93
N VAL A 85 -15.49 -3.82 5.06
CA VAL A 85 -14.60 -3.15 4.09
C VAL A 85 -13.17 -3.49 4.43
N ILE A 86 -12.46 -4.08 3.47
CA ILE A 86 -11.06 -4.46 3.59
C ILE A 86 -10.21 -3.79 2.51
N GLN A 87 -8.94 -3.62 2.80
CA GLN A 87 -7.94 -3.19 1.82
C GLN A 87 -7.48 -4.38 0.97
N ASP A 88 -6.93 -4.08 -0.18
CA ASP A 88 -6.26 -5.06 -1.01
C ASP A 88 -4.82 -5.26 -0.53
N ASP A 89 -4.48 -6.45 -0.09
CA ASP A 89 -3.13 -6.80 0.38
C ASP A 89 -2.06 -6.66 -0.72
N TYR A 90 -2.47 -6.64 -1.98
CA TYR A 90 -1.62 -6.49 -3.15
C TYR A 90 -1.62 -5.08 -3.74
N ALA A 91 -2.26 -4.12 -3.08
CA ALA A 91 -2.26 -2.73 -3.53
C ALA A 91 -0.84 -2.15 -3.56
N LYS A 92 -0.51 -1.46 -4.65
CA LYS A 92 0.80 -0.81 -4.83
C LYS A 92 0.81 0.65 -4.39
N ILE A 93 -0.36 1.20 -4.10
CA ILE A 93 -0.53 2.56 -3.58
C ILE A 93 -1.75 2.63 -2.67
N LEU A 94 -1.62 3.36 -1.57
CA LEU A 94 -2.72 3.67 -0.67
C LEU A 94 -2.96 5.19 -0.64
N TYR A 95 -4.22 5.58 -0.57
CA TYR A 95 -4.66 6.97 -0.43
C TYR A 95 -5.27 7.21 0.95
N HIS A 96 -5.19 8.45 1.41
CA HIS A 96 -5.73 8.91 2.70
C HIS A 96 -5.02 8.29 3.91
N THR A 97 -3.75 7.91 3.74
CA THR A 97 -2.88 7.52 4.85
C THR A 97 -2.54 8.75 5.70
N ALA A 98 -2.51 8.56 7.01
CA ALA A 98 -2.20 9.63 7.96
C ALA A 98 -0.70 9.95 8.02
N SER A 99 -0.37 11.05 8.71
CA SER A 99 1.01 11.35 9.08
C SER A 99 1.54 10.32 10.07
N PHE A 100 2.86 10.17 10.14
CA PHE A 100 3.50 9.19 11.02
C PHE A 100 3.09 9.37 12.49
N GLY A 101 2.52 8.31 13.06
CA GLY A 101 2.02 8.28 14.44
C GLY A 101 0.59 8.79 14.60
N GLU A 102 -0.12 9.05 13.53
CA GLU A 102 -1.54 9.38 13.51
C GLU A 102 -2.37 8.17 13.06
N ARG A 103 -3.67 8.19 13.35
CA ARG A 103 -4.58 7.13 12.92
C ARG A 103 -5.00 7.38 11.47
N ASP A 104 -4.91 6.33 10.69
CA ASP A 104 -5.47 6.32 9.35
C ASP A 104 -7.00 6.31 9.39
N GLU A 105 -7.61 7.12 8.54
CA GLU A 105 -9.06 7.17 8.35
C GLU A 105 -9.39 7.01 6.88
N ASN A 106 -10.34 6.11 6.57
CA ASN A 106 -10.87 5.94 5.22
C ASN A 106 -9.81 5.62 4.15
N ILE A 107 -8.79 4.82 4.50
CA ILE A 107 -7.79 4.38 3.52
C ILE A 107 -8.47 3.66 2.37
N CYS A 108 -8.07 4.00 1.16
CA CYS A 108 -8.45 3.26 -0.04
C CYS A 108 -7.23 2.91 -0.88
N CYS A 109 -7.33 1.75 -1.53
CA CYS A 109 -6.34 1.25 -2.47
C CYS A 109 -6.41 2.01 -3.79
N GLY A 110 -5.31 2.01 -4.52
CA GLY A 110 -5.23 2.61 -5.83
C GLY A 110 -4.44 1.80 -6.83
N TYR A 111 -4.51 2.24 -8.08
CA TYR A 111 -3.69 1.70 -9.14
C TYR A 111 -2.56 2.68 -9.47
N LEU A 112 -1.34 2.15 -9.54
CA LEU A 112 -0.18 2.93 -9.95
C LEU A 112 -0.10 2.94 -11.48
N GLU A 113 -0.30 4.13 -12.08
CA GLU A 113 -0.12 4.32 -13.53
C GLU A 113 1.33 4.65 -13.88
N GLY A 114 1.77 4.07 -14.99
CA GLY A 114 3.08 4.33 -15.58
C GLY A 114 4.15 3.35 -15.12
N GLU A 115 5.22 3.32 -15.90
CA GLU A 115 6.45 2.61 -15.57
C GLU A 115 7.47 3.60 -15.03
N PHE A 116 8.28 3.17 -14.08
CA PHE A 116 9.43 3.94 -13.64
C PHE A 116 10.53 3.82 -14.68
N SER A 117 11.02 4.95 -15.16
CA SER A 117 12.16 4.98 -16.09
C SER A 117 13.46 4.98 -15.28
N TRP A 118 14.14 3.85 -15.29
CA TRP A 118 15.48 3.75 -14.73
C TRP A 118 16.48 4.52 -15.59
N SER A 119 17.34 5.30 -14.94
CA SER A 119 18.38 6.08 -15.64
C SER A 119 19.68 5.29 -15.84
N ASP A 120 19.82 4.14 -15.19
CA ASP A 120 21.08 3.40 -15.06
C ASP A 120 21.15 2.28 -16.10
N GLU A 121 21.39 2.64 -17.36
CA GLU A 121 21.62 1.67 -18.43
C GLU A 121 22.90 0.82 -18.22
N GLU A 122 23.84 1.28 -17.38
CA GLU A 122 25.15 0.66 -17.14
C GLU A 122 25.34 0.19 -15.68
N PHE A 123 24.28 -0.23 -15.00
CA PHE A 123 24.43 -0.74 -13.63
C PHE A 123 25.27 -2.02 -13.62
N THR A 124 26.43 -1.98 -12.98
CA THR A 124 27.28 -3.17 -12.74
C THR A 124 26.96 -3.73 -11.36
N PRO A 125 26.41 -4.95 -11.28
CA PRO A 125 26.13 -5.59 -9.98
C PRO A 125 27.41 -5.81 -9.18
N ILE A 126 27.35 -5.54 -7.88
CA ILE A 126 28.43 -5.88 -6.95
C ILE A 126 28.11 -7.25 -6.35
N GLU A 127 29.09 -8.16 -6.41
CA GLU A 127 28.96 -9.47 -5.77
C GLU A 127 28.73 -9.32 -4.26
N LEU A 128 27.86 -10.16 -3.69
CA LEU A 128 27.47 -10.07 -2.29
C LEU A 128 28.68 -10.20 -1.34
N CYS A 129 29.68 -11.04 -1.68
CA CYS A 129 30.91 -11.18 -0.90
C CYS A 129 31.77 -9.90 -0.86
N ASN A 130 31.61 -9.01 -1.82
CA ASN A 130 32.30 -7.73 -1.92
C ASN A 130 31.42 -6.56 -1.43
N SER A 131 30.22 -6.85 -0.92
CA SER A 131 29.27 -5.82 -0.52
C SER A 131 29.42 -5.42 0.95
N VAL A 132 29.29 -4.13 1.22
CA VAL A 132 29.17 -3.56 2.56
C VAL A 132 27.75 -3.02 2.70
N LEU A 133 26.91 -3.70 3.51
CA LEU A 133 25.52 -3.37 3.68
C LEU A 133 25.30 -2.48 4.90
N TYR A 134 24.56 -1.39 4.72
CA TYR A 134 24.13 -0.51 5.81
C TYR A 134 22.62 -0.66 6.04
N LYS A 135 22.23 -1.23 7.18
CA LYS A 135 20.82 -1.37 7.55
C LYS A 135 20.33 -0.07 8.19
N LEU A 136 19.30 0.55 7.61
CA LEU A 136 18.74 1.80 8.12
C LEU A 136 17.20 1.79 8.11
N GLN A 137 16.64 2.59 9.02
CA GLN A 137 15.22 2.93 9.04
C GLN A 137 15.08 4.35 8.46
N VAL A 138 14.27 4.50 7.40
CA VAL A 138 14.17 5.71 6.57
C VAL A 138 13.97 6.98 7.42
N ARG A 139 12.97 6.96 8.31
CA ARG A 139 12.61 8.13 9.09
C ARG A 139 13.69 8.51 10.09
N SER A 140 14.19 7.58 10.89
CA SER A 140 15.15 7.87 11.96
C SER A 140 16.52 8.27 11.42
N PHE A 141 16.90 7.76 10.24
CA PHE A 141 18.21 8.04 9.64
C PHE A 141 18.44 9.54 9.39
N THR A 142 17.41 10.27 8.98
CA THR A 142 17.54 11.68 8.62
C THR A 142 16.66 12.63 9.44
N LYS A 143 15.87 12.15 10.41
CA LYS A 143 14.92 12.99 11.19
C LYS A 143 15.60 14.05 12.06
N SER A 144 16.80 13.77 12.55
CA SER A 144 17.55 14.70 13.40
C SER A 144 17.87 16.01 12.68
N LYS A 145 17.90 17.11 13.45
CA LYS A 145 18.39 18.40 12.95
C LYS A 145 19.84 18.35 12.49
N THR A 146 20.64 17.46 13.06
CA THR A 146 22.06 17.28 12.74
C THR A 146 22.28 16.58 11.39
N SER A 147 21.26 15.95 10.81
CA SER A 147 21.36 15.30 9.50
C SER A 147 21.67 16.27 8.34
N LYS A 148 21.32 17.55 8.51
CA LYS A 148 21.53 18.63 7.54
C LYS A 148 20.87 18.38 6.16
N VAL A 149 19.87 17.48 6.08
CA VAL A 149 19.10 17.27 4.87
C VAL A 149 17.87 18.17 4.85
N ARG A 150 17.36 18.43 3.62
CA ARG A 150 16.17 19.23 3.42
C ARG A 150 14.89 18.42 3.77
N HIS A 151 14.80 17.18 3.28
CA HIS A 151 13.63 16.34 3.44
C HIS A 151 13.81 15.31 4.57
N LYS A 152 13.77 15.81 5.80
CA LYS A 152 14.07 15.01 7.00
C LYS A 152 13.06 13.89 7.25
N GLY A 153 13.57 12.67 7.40
CA GLY A 153 12.76 11.50 7.74
C GLY A 153 11.99 10.91 6.55
N THR A 154 12.45 11.18 5.32
CA THR A 154 11.79 10.72 4.09
C THR A 154 12.77 9.95 3.19
N PHE A 155 12.24 9.31 2.14
CA PHE A 155 13.05 8.65 1.10
C PHE A 155 13.97 9.66 0.43
N GLN A 156 13.49 10.86 0.07
CA GLN A 156 14.34 11.92 -0.47
C GLN A 156 15.45 12.33 0.51
N GLY A 157 15.17 12.35 1.81
CA GLY A 157 16.22 12.60 2.81
C GLY A 157 17.30 11.53 2.83
N VAL A 158 16.95 10.26 2.55
CA VAL A 158 17.93 9.19 2.38
C VAL A 158 18.73 9.41 1.09
N GLN A 159 18.08 9.78 -0.02
CA GLN A 159 18.76 10.11 -1.27
C GLN A 159 19.78 11.25 -1.10
N GLU A 160 19.45 12.29 -0.33
CA GLU A 160 20.39 13.38 -0.01
C GLU A 160 21.65 12.90 0.77
N LYS A 161 21.64 11.66 1.28
CA LYS A 161 22.76 11.03 2.01
C LYS A 161 23.51 9.99 1.19
N ILE A 162 23.24 9.81 -0.08
CA ILE A 162 23.91 8.80 -0.91
C ILE A 162 25.43 9.04 -0.95
N GLU A 163 25.87 10.26 -1.17
CA GLU A 163 27.31 10.57 -1.21
C GLU A 163 27.99 10.29 0.15
N TYR A 164 27.33 10.64 1.25
CA TYR A 164 27.83 10.28 2.59
C TYR A 164 27.97 8.76 2.79
N LEU A 165 27.01 7.96 2.31
CA LEU A 165 27.07 6.50 2.37
C LEU A 165 28.18 5.93 1.49
N LYS A 166 28.39 6.51 0.29
CA LYS A 166 29.50 6.15 -0.58
C LYS A 166 30.87 6.47 0.06
N ASP A 167 31.02 7.63 0.70
CA ASP A 167 32.22 8.03 1.40
C ASP A 167 32.56 7.09 2.57
N LEU A 168 31.54 6.47 3.20
CA LEU A 168 31.71 5.42 4.19
C LEU A 168 32.07 4.06 3.60
N GLY A 169 32.13 3.91 2.28
CA GLY A 169 32.37 2.64 1.60
C GLY A 169 31.13 1.70 1.56
N ILE A 170 29.93 2.25 1.76
CA ILE A 170 28.69 1.46 1.68
C ILE A 170 28.36 1.20 0.22
N THR A 171 28.12 -0.07 -0.10
CA THR A 171 27.78 -0.51 -1.46
C THR A 171 26.31 -0.89 -1.61
N GLY A 172 25.60 -1.13 -0.50
CA GLY A 172 24.21 -1.47 -0.49
C GLY A 172 23.48 -0.99 0.76
N VAL A 173 22.23 -0.58 0.60
CA VAL A 173 21.37 -0.16 1.70
C VAL A 173 20.30 -1.22 1.92
N LEU A 174 20.22 -1.74 3.15
CA LEU A 174 19.14 -2.61 3.59
C LEU A 174 18.11 -1.78 4.34
N LEU A 175 17.02 -1.44 3.68
CA LEU A 175 15.94 -0.69 4.34
C LEU A 175 15.22 -1.57 5.36
N MET A 176 15.02 -1.05 6.57
CA MET A 176 14.01 -1.58 7.49
C MET A 176 12.62 -1.33 6.86
N PRO A 177 11.52 -1.94 7.40
CA PRO A 177 10.21 -1.85 6.76
C PRO A 177 9.91 -0.47 6.20
N ALA A 178 9.83 -0.40 4.86
CA ALA A 178 9.56 0.80 4.08
C ALA A 178 8.21 0.72 3.35
N TYR A 179 7.50 -0.40 3.52
CA TYR A 179 6.14 -0.62 3.06
C TYR A 179 5.12 0.03 4.00
N GLU A 180 3.86 0.14 3.56
CA GLU A 180 2.81 0.74 4.38
C GLU A 180 2.40 -0.19 5.53
N TYR A 181 2.47 0.32 6.75
CA TYR A 181 2.08 -0.35 7.99
C TYR A 181 1.45 0.66 8.96
N ARG A 182 0.62 0.18 9.87
CA ARG A 182 0.04 1.03 10.92
C ARG A 182 1.00 1.17 12.09
N GLU A 183 1.35 2.41 12.42
CA GLU A 183 2.19 2.70 13.59
C GLU A 183 1.42 2.51 14.90
N LEU A 184 0.13 2.85 14.90
CA LEU A 184 -0.73 2.70 16.06
C LEU A 184 -1.48 1.38 15.93
N GLN A 185 -1.18 0.44 16.82
CA GLN A 185 -1.90 -0.83 16.87
C GLN A 185 -3.35 -0.61 17.29
N LYS A 186 -4.26 -1.40 16.74
CA LYS A 186 -5.63 -1.48 17.26
C LYS A 186 -5.56 -1.94 18.71
N PRO A 187 -6.37 -1.38 19.63
CA PRO A 187 -6.47 -1.89 20.97
C PRO A 187 -6.76 -3.38 20.90
N CYS A 188 -5.88 -4.21 21.51
CA CYS A 188 -6.12 -5.63 21.58
C CYS A 188 -7.28 -5.84 22.57
N VAL A 189 -8.45 -6.06 22.07
CA VAL A 189 -9.61 -6.49 22.89
C VAL A 189 -9.35 -7.97 23.25
N ARG A 190 -8.57 -8.20 24.31
CA ARG A 190 -8.51 -9.50 24.97
C ARG A 190 -9.77 -9.67 25.81
N GLY A 191 -10.89 -9.94 25.16
CA GLY A 191 -12.11 -10.40 25.82
C GLY A 191 -12.14 -11.92 25.80
N LYS A 192 -12.09 -12.56 26.96
CA LYS A 192 -12.64 -13.91 27.11
C LYS A 192 -14.14 -13.82 26.84
N ALA A 193 -14.67 -14.75 26.04
CA ALA A 193 -16.11 -14.84 25.81
C ALA A 193 -16.84 -14.89 27.15
N GLY A 194 -17.65 -13.87 27.45
CA GLY A 194 -18.51 -13.82 28.66
C GLY A 194 -18.30 -12.65 29.61
N GLU A 195 -17.30 -11.79 29.41
CA GLU A 195 -17.15 -10.59 30.24
C GLU A 195 -17.64 -9.34 29.49
N HIS A 196 -18.42 -8.50 30.19
CA HIS A 196 -18.87 -7.19 29.70
C HIS A 196 -17.72 -6.39 29.13
N PRO A 197 -17.95 -5.54 28.10
CA PRO A 197 -16.91 -4.70 27.57
C PRO A 197 -16.40 -3.81 28.71
N ALA A 198 -15.29 -4.22 29.31
CA ALA A 198 -14.56 -3.35 30.19
C ALA A 198 -14.19 -2.10 29.41
N GLU A 199 -14.40 -0.95 30.06
CA GLU A 199 -13.99 0.38 29.69
C GLU A 199 -12.86 0.37 28.67
N GLU A 200 -13.01 1.14 27.59
CA GLU A 200 -12.04 1.28 26.49
C GLU A 200 -10.62 1.16 27.06
N ALA A 201 -10.01 0.01 26.85
CA ALA A 201 -8.64 -0.21 27.27
C ALA A 201 -7.85 0.95 26.69
N ALA A 202 -7.27 1.76 27.56
CA ALA A 202 -6.57 2.99 27.19
C ALA A 202 -5.73 2.70 25.96
N ALA A 203 -6.09 3.31 24.84
CA ALA A 203 -5.51 3.01 23.53
C ALA A 203 -3.99 3.00 23.69
N ASP A 204 -3.35 1.88 23.36
CA ASP A 204 -1.90 1.76 23.47
C ASP A 204 -1.27 2.89 22.66
N LYS A 205 -0.71 3.89 23.34
CA LYS A 205 -0.09 5.06 22.73
C LYS A 205 1.30 4.77 22.18
N ARG A 206 1.76 3.52 22.28
CA ARG A 206 3.06 3.14 21.74
C ARG A 206 2.99 3.12 20.22
N ILE A 207 3.97 3.78 19.62
CA ILE A 207 4.13 3.87 18.17
C ILE A 207 5.09 2.78 17.71
N ASN A 208 4.65 1.92 16.80
CA ASN A 208 5.53 1.00 16.10
C ASN A 208 6.43 1.77 15.12
N CYS A 209 7.59 2.19 15.58
CA CYS A 209 8.54 2.94 14.77
C CYS A 209 9.28 2.05 13.74
N TRP A 210 9.31 0.73 13.97
CA TRP A 210 10.17 -0.18 13.19
C TRP A 210 9.44 -0.84 12.02
N GLY A 211 8.11 -0.87 12.04
CA GLY A 211 7.27 -1.40 10.98
C GLY A 211 7.16 -2.92 10.91
N TYR A 212 7.72 -3.65 11.87
CA TYR A 212 7.53 -5.09 11.95
C TYR A 212 6.15 -5.39 12.54
N THR A 213 5.23 -5.85 11.69
CA THR A 213 3.85 -6.15 12.03
C THR A 213 3.25 -7.11 11.00
N GLU A 214 2.21 -7.83 11.39
CA GLU A 214 1.42 -8.66 10.48
C GLU A 214 0.38 -7.83 9.70
N ASP A 215 0.00 -6.65 10.22
CA ASP A 215 -0.96 -5.72 9.59
C ASP A 215 -0.20 -4.70 8.73
N ALA A 216 0.20 -5.13 7.54
CA ALA A 216 0.96 -4.32 6.58
C ALA A 216 0.55 -4.58 5.14
N CYS A 217 0.56 -3.54 4.32
CA CYS A 217 0.47 -3.62 2.87
C CYS A 217 1.88 -3.67 2.27
N TYR A 218 2.40 -4.87 2.05
CA TYR A 218 3.80 -5.11 1.69
C TYR A 218 4.21 -4.55 0.32
N PHE A 219 3.24 -4.29 -0.57
CA PHE A 219 3.50 -3.83 -1.94
C PHE A 219 3.33 -2.32 -2.12
N ALA A 220 2.85 -1.62 -1.09
CA ALA A 220 2.73 -0.16 -1.10
C ALA A 220 3.85 0.47 -0.28
N PRO A 221 4.59 1.47 -0.81
CA PRO A 221 5.57 2.20 -0.03
C PRO A 221 4.91 3.05 1.06
N LYS A 222 5.61 3.21 2.18
CA LYS A 222 5.14 3.98 3.34
C LYS A 222 4.96 5.45 3.00
N ALA A 223 3.72 5.89 2.88
CA ALA A 223 3.40 7.27 2.51
C ALA A 223 3.93 8.31 3.52
N ALA A 224 3.93 7.97 4.81
CA ALA A 224 4.48 8.84 5.86
C ALA A 224 6.02 9.03 5.79
N PHE A 225 6.72 8.25 4.95
CA PHE A 225 8.15 8.44 4.66
C PHE A 225 8.40 9.22 3.36
N CYS A 226 7.37 9.81 2.78
CA CYS A 226 7.49 10.59 1.55
C CYS A 226 7.51 12.07 1.84
N ALA A 227 8.26 12.82 1.04
CA ALA A 227 8.24 14.27 1.00
C ALA A 227 7.15 14.81 0.07
N THR A 228 6.68 13.98 -0.85
CA THR A 228 5.66 14.30 -1.86
C THR A 228 4.37 13.52 -1.61
N GLN A 229 3.31 13.86 -2.35
CA GLN A 229 2.04 13.14 -2.31
C GLN A 229 2.01 11.90 -3.24
N ASN A 230 3.15 11.52 -3.81
CA ASN A 230 3.25 10.35 -4.68
C ASN A 230 4.29 9.35 -4.13
N PRO A 231 3.91 8.50 -3.17
CA PRO A 231 4.81 7.56 -2.53
C PRO A 231 5.51 6.61 -3.50
N ALA A 232 4.79 6.11 -4.48
CA ALA A 232 5.33 5.15 -5.41
C ALA A 232 6.43 5.74 -6.29
N LYS A 233 6.26 6.99 -6.75
CA LYS A 233 7.28 7.69 -7.55
C LYS A 233 8.49 8.10 -6.72
N GLU A 234 8.29 8.41 -5.43
CA GLU A 234 9.40 8.83 -4.56
C GLU A 234 10.22 7.63 -4.09
N PHE A 235 9.59 6.45 -3.95
CA PHE A 235 10.26 5.22 -3.51
C PHE A 235 11.07 4.57 -4.64
N ALA A 236 10.62 4.68 -5.89
CA ALA A 236 11.33 4.17 -7.07
C ALA A 236 12.59 4.99 -7.36
#